data_59606d0c5a14c4ed0089e9772d30ffc9
#
_entry.id   59606d0c5a14c4ed0089e9772d30ffc9
#
_cell.length_a   1.000
_cell.length_b   1.000
_cell.length_c   1.000
_cell.angle_alpha   90.00
_cell.angle_beta   90.00
_cell.angle_gamma   90.00
#
_symmetry.space_group_name_H-M   'P 1'
#
loop_
_entity.id
_entity.type
_entity.pdbx_description
1 polymer ?
#
loop_
_entity_poly.entity_id
_entity_poly.type
_entity_poly.pdbx_seq_one_letter_code
_entity_poly.pdbx_strand_id
1 'polypeptide(L)'
;MAEFIDPAIVPKVTLPSGEEVPCMGMGTFGSDRVSAEDVSAAVAGAIRSGYRMFDCAACYGNEHQIGEVFEAAIKEGVVERKDLFIMTKVWNDMHRKVEEACTKSIQDLKCDYVDLYFIHWPFPNYHAP
;
A
#
# COMPACT_ATOMS: atom_id res chain seq x y z
N MET A 1 -14.79 -2.15 22.29
CA MET A 1 -14.79 -1.94 20.81
C MET A 1 -13.84 -0.80 20.54
N ALA A 2 -12.86 -0.98 19.66
CA ALA A 2 -12.03 0.14 19.25
C ALA A 2 -12.94 1.14 18.52
N GLU A 3 -12.93 2.36 18.98
CA GLU A 3 -13.69 3.45 18.37
C GLU A 3 -13.09 3.74 17.00
N PHE A 4 -13.90 3.72 15.96
CA PHE A 4 -13.45 4.12 14.62
C PHE A 4 -13.12 5.61 14.64
N ILE A 5 -11.87 5.93 14.32
CA ILE A 5 -11.48 7.32 14.16
C ILE A 5 -11.92 7.80 12.77
N ASP A 6 -12.60 8.94 12.75
CA ASP A 6 -13.03 9.56 11.49
C ASP A 6 -11.79 9.93 10.65
N PRO A 7 -11.58 9.31 9.47
CA PRO A 7 -10.44 9.62 8.62
C PRO A 7 -10.43 11.07 8.10
N ALA A 8 -11.56 11.76 8.15
CA ALA A 8 -11.66 13.16 7.73
C ALA A 8 -10.83 14.13 8.59
N ILE A 9 -10.42 13.70 9.81
CA ILE A 9 -9.53 14.52 10.66
C ILE A 9 -8.09 14.56 10.12
N VAL A 10 -7.69 13.65 9.25
CA VAL A 10 -6.35 13.64 8.65
C VAL A 10 -6.29 14.70 7.56
N PRO A 11 -5.40 15.71 7.69
CA PRO A 11 -5.22 16.70 6.63
C PRO A 11 -4.79 16.05 5.32
N LYS A 12 -5.16 16.69 4.21
CA LYS A 12 -4.74 16.27 2.87
C LYS A 12 -3.99 17.39 2.18
N VAL A 13 -3.13 17.03 1.26
CA VAL A 13 -2.46 17.95 0.31
C VAL A 13 -2.88 17.57 -1.10
N THR A 14 -3.01 18.59 -1.94
CA THR A 14 -3.30 18.38 -3.35
C THR A 14 -1.99 18.32 -4.14
N LEU A 15 -1.79 17.23 -4.86
CA LEU A 15 -0.65 17.10 -5.77
C LEU A 15 -0.83 17.98 -7.03
N PRO A 16 0.25 18.28 -7.77
CA PRO A 16 0.15 19.00 -9.04
C PRO A 16 -0.76 18.33 -10.08
N SER A 17 -0.95 17.01 -9.98
CA SER A 17 -1.88 16.21 -10.79
C SER A 17 -3.36 16.42 -10.45
N GLY A 18 -3.65 17.02 -9.29
CA GLY A 18 -5.00 17.26 -8.79
C GLY A 18 -5.51 16.25 -7.75
N GLU A 19 -4.78 15.14 -7.55
CA GLU A 19 -5.14 14.16 -6.51
C GLU A 19 -4.89 14.69 -5.11
N GLU A 20 -5.78 14.35 -4.19
CA GLU A 20 -5.62 14.60 -2.76
C GLU A 20 -4.94 13.42 -2.09
N VAL A 21 -3.86 13.71 -1.36
CA VAL A 21 -3.07 12.73 -0.61
C VAL A 21 -3.18 13.00 0.87
N PRO A 22 -3.54 12.00 1.70
CA PRO A 22 -3.48 12.16 3.15
C PRO A 22 -2.07 12.53 3.63
N CYS A 23 -1.97 13.44 4.60
CA CYS A 23 -0.68 13.84 5.17
C CYS A 23 -0.08 12.79 6.11
N MET A 24 -0.85 11.78 6.50
CA MET A 24 -0.40 10.66 7.32
C MET A 24 -0.65 9.35 6.58
N GLY A 25 0.36 8.49 6.57
CA GLY A 25 0.28 7.17 6.01
C GLY A 25 1.05 6.14 6.83
N MET A 26 0.84 4.88 6.53
CA MET A 26 1.53 3.77 7.13
C MET A 26 2.51 3.14 6.16
N GLY A 27 3.79 3.04 6.54
CA GLY A 27 4.76 2.20 5.86
C GLY A 27 4.54 0.72 6.21
N THR A 28 4.73 -0.16 5.24
CA THR A 28 4.45 -1.59 5.38
C THR A 28 5.70 -2.48 5.38
N PHE A 29 6.88 -1.89 5.48
CA PHE A 29 8.12 -2.65 5.60
C PHE A 29 8.23 -3.27 7.00
N GLY A 30 8.14 -4.60 7.07
CA GLY A 30 8.20 -5.34 8.32
C GLY A 30 9.63 -5.65 8.81
N SER A 31 10.66 -5.34 8.02
CA SER A 31 12.03 -5.82 8.22
C SER A 31 12.11 -7.37 8.29
N ASP A 32 13.31 -7.90 8.52
CA ASP A 32 13.53 -9.36 8.67
C ASP A 32 12.96 -9.94 9.98
N ARG A 33 12.29 -9.12 10.79
CA ARG A 33 11.86 -9.49 12.15
C ARG A 33 10.34 -9.56 12.32
N VAL A 34 9.59 -9.03 11.37
CA VAL A 34 8.12 -8.96 11.44
C VAL A 34 7.54 -9.73 10.27
N SER A 35 6.66 -10.68 10.55
CA SER A 35 6.04 -11.50 9.53
C SER A 35 5.09 -10.70 8.63
N ALA A 36 4.82 -11.20 7.43
CA ALA A 36 3.84 -10.59 6.53
C ALA A 36 2.43 -10.56 7.15
N GLU A 37 2.12 -11.58 7.95
CA GLU A 37 0.85 -11.69 8.69
C GLU A 37 0.74 -10.61 9.78
N ASP A 38 1.81 -10.35 10.51
CA ASP A 38 1.83 -9.30 11.55
C ASP A 38 1.72 -7.90 10.92
N VAL A 39 2.41 -7.67 9.79
CA VAL A 39 2.29 -6.40 9.04
C VAL A 39 0.86 -6.24 8.52
N SER A 40 0.27 -7.27 7.95
CA SER A 40 -1.11 -7.20 7.44
C SER A 40 -2.13 -6.97 8.57
N ALA A 41 -1.93 -7.59 9.74
CA ALA A 41 -2.75 -7.32 10.93
C ALA A 41 -2.63 -5.85 11.39
N ALA A 42 -1.41 -5.29 11.33
CA ALA A 42 -1.18 -3.88 11.62
C ALA A 42 -1.87 -2.95 10.60
N VAL A 43 -1.87 -3.31 9.31
CA VAL A 43 -2.61 -2.58 8.26
C VAL A 43 -4.11 -2.60 8.56
N ALA A 44 -4.67 -3.75 8.95
CA ALA A 44 -6.08 -3.85 9.34
C ALA A 44 -6.41 -2.93 10.53
N GLY A 45 -5.55 -2.90 11.54
CA GLY A 45 -5.64 -1.98 12.68
C GLY A 45 -5.56 -0.50 12.25
N ALA A 46 -4.64 -0.18 11.36
CA ALA A 46 -4.48 1.17 10.83
C ALA A 46 -5.73 1.66 10.08
N ILE A 47 -6.35 0.82 9.25
CA ILE A 47 -7.61 1.16 8.56
C ILE A 47 -8.70 1.52 9.58
N ARG A 48 -8.85 0.72 10.64
CA ARG A 48 -9.81 0.98 11.72
C ARG A 48 -9.48 2.25 12.50
N SER A 49 -8.21 2.60 12.59
CA SER A 49 -7.73 3.83 13.22
C SER A 49 -7.76 5.06 12.30
N GLY A 50 -8.40 4.96 11.14
CA GLY A 50 -8.58 6.09 10.23
C GLY A 50 -7.45 6.32 9.21
N TYR A 51 -6.41 5.48 9.17
CA TYR A 51 -5.40 5.55 8.12
C TYR A 51 -6.01 5.22 6.77
N ARG A 52 -5.64 6.02 5.76
CA ARG A 52 -6.10 5.85 4.37
C ARG A 52 -4.96 5.86 3.35
N MET A 53 -3.72 6.05 3.77
CA MET A 53 -2.54 5.98 2.91
C MET A 53 -1.62 4.86 3.37
N PHE A 54 -1.17 4.03 2.41
CA PHE A 54 -0.30 2.88 2.66
C PHE A 54 0.84 2.85 1.66
N ASP A 55 2.06 2.79 2.20
CA ASP A 55 3.30 2.74 1.43
C ASP A 55 3.83 1.30 1.37
N CYS A 56 3.55 0.65 0.25
CA CYS A 56 3.92 -0.73 -0.05
C CYS A 56 5.14 -0.80 -0.97
N ALA A 57 5.68 -1.98 -1.17
CA ALA A 57 6.67 -2.27 -2.19
C ALA A 57 6.73 -3.77 -2.51
N ALA A 58 7.02 -4.10 -3.77
CA ALA A 58 7.16 -5.48 -4.20
C ALA A 58 8.23 -6.24 -3.40
N CYS A 59 9.36 -5.59 -3.08
CA CYS A 59 10.45 -6.23 -2.35
C CYS A 59 10.18 -6.45 -0.85
N TYR A 60 9.07 -5.95 -0.30
CA TYR A 60 8.73 -6.21 1.10
C TYR A 60 8.18 -7.61 1.33
N GLY A 61 7.79 -8.31 0.25
CA GLY A 61 7.35 -9.71 0.30
C GLY A 61 6.00 -9.93 1.02
N ASN A 62 5.20 -8.89 1.18
CA ASN A 62 3.96 -8.92 1.96
C ASN A 62 2.74 -8.32 1.24
N GLU A 63 2.88 -7.93 -0.03
CA GLU A 63 1.79 -7.29 -0.77
C GLU A 63 0.53 -8.17 -0.84
N HIS A 64 0.69 -9.49 -0.96
CA HIS A 64 -0.44 -10.41 -1.02
C HIS A 64 -1.27 -10.39 0.26
N GLN A 65 -0.64 -10.51 1.43
CA GLN A 65 -1.32 -10.49 2.72
C GLN A 65 -1.97 -9.13 3.00
N ILE A 66 -1.32 -8.04 2.59
CA ILE A 66 -1.90 -6.69 2.67
C ILE A 66 -3.11 -6.56 1.74
N GLY A 67 -3.01 -7.13 0.54
CA GLY A 67 -4.12 -7.17 -0.42
C GLY A 67 -5.34 -7.89 0.12
N GLU A 68 -5.17 -8.98 0.87
CA GLU A 68 -6.27 -9.66 1.55
C GLU A 68 -6.98 -8.77 2.58
N VAL A 69 -6.21 -7.94 3.27
CA VAL A 69 -6.77 -6.95 4.22
C VAL A 69 -7.55 -5.86 3.50
N PHE A 70 -7.03 -5.32 2.40
CA PHE A 70 -7.75 -4.31 1.62
C PHE A 70 -9.06 -4.87 1.05
N GLU A 71 -9.00 -6.06 0.45
CA GLU A 71 -10.17 -6.74 -0.09
C GLU A 71 -11.24 -6.97 0.99
N ALA A 72 -10.83 -7.48 2.15
CA ALA A 72 -11.73 -7.72 3.27
C ALA A 72 -12.36 -6.41 3.78
N ALA A 73 -11.58 -5.36 4.00
CA ALA A 73 -12.06 -4.08 4.48
C ALA A 73 -13.06 -3.42 3.51
N ILE A 74 -12.82 -3.53 2.21
CA ILE A 74 -13.75 -3.05 1.17
C ILE A 74 -15.03 -3.90 1.16
N LYS A 75 -14.90 -5.21 1.20
CA LYS A 75 -16.06 -6.13 1.21
C LYS A 75 -16.94 -5.96 2.44
N GLU A 76 -16.34 -5.69 3.58
CA GLU A 76 -17.04 -5.42 4.85
C GLU A 76 -17.64 -4.00 4.91
N GLY A 77 -17.37 -3.15 3.92
CA GLY A 77 -17.87 -1.77 3.87
C GLY A 77 -17.19 -0.83 4.87
N VAL A 78 -16.03 -1.20 5.39
CA VAL A 78 -15.24 -0.34 6.30
C VAL A 78 -14.64 0.84 5.53
N VAL A 79 -14.22 0.61 4.29
CA VAL A 79 -13.71 1.62 3.36
C VAL A 79 -14.17 1.29 1.94
N GLU A 80 -14.17 2.30 1.06
CA GLU A 80 -14.22 2.09 -0.38
C GLU A 80 -12.81 2.16 -0.98
N ARG A 81 -12.57 1.51 -2.13
CA ARG A 81 -11.25 1.59 -2.79
C ARG A 81 -10.78 3.02 -3.05
N LYS A 82 -11.71 3.90 -3.43
CA LYS A 82 -11.43 5.33 -3.70
C LYS A 82 -10.97 6.12 -2.47
N ASP A 83 -11.26 5.62 -1.25
CA ASP A 83 -10.84 6.27 0.00
C ASP A 83 -9.40 5.94 0.37
N LEU A 84 -8.85 4.87 -0.22
CA LEU A 84 -7.49 4.42 0.03
C LEU A 84 -6.54 5.04 -0.99
N PHE A 85 -5.44 5.60 -0.50
CA PHE A 85 -4.27 5.98 -1.30
C PHE A 85 -3.20 4.91 -1.14
N ILE A 86 -3.08 4.05 -2.14
CA ILE A 86 -2.16 2.92 -2.14
C ILE A 86 -1.00 3.25 -3.06
N MET A 87 0.22 3.24 -2.52
CA MET A 87 1.42 3.38 -3.31
C MET A 87 2.27 2.13 -3.20
N THR A 88 2.95 1.80 -4.30
CA THR A 88 3.92 0.71 -4.32
C THR A 88 5.07 1.04 -5.27
N LYS A 89 6.03 0.12 -5.44
CA LYS A 89 7.31 0.44 -6.08
C LYS A 89 7.81 -0.76 -6.88
N VAL A 90 8.35 -0.47 -8.08
CA VAL A 90 9.13 -1.45 -8.81
C VAL A 90 10.47 -1.69 -8.12
N TRP A 91 10.82 -2.96 -7.89
CA TRP A 91 12.13 -3.31 -7.37
C TRP A 91 13.20 -3.25 -8.46
N ASN A 92 14.43 -3.19 -8.03
CA ASN A 92 15.59 -2.91 -8.87
C ASN A 92 15.89 -3.98 -9.93
N ASP A 93 15.46 -5.22 -9.72
CA ASP A 93 15.59 -6.33 -10.68
C ASP A 93 14.62 -6.26 -11.84
N MET A 94 13.55 -5.46 -11.71
CA MET A 94 12.46 -5.36 -12.68
C MET A 94 12.45 -4.04 -13.47
N HIS A 95 13.52 -3.25 -13.43
CA HIS A 95 13.58 -1.96 -14.15
C HIS A 95 13.36 -2.08 -15.67
N ARG A 96 13.61 -3.25 -16.25
CA ARG A 96 13.36 -3.51 -17.67
C ARG A 96 11.94 -4.03 -17.97
N LYS A 97 11.15 -4.28 -16.93
CA LYS A 97 9.83 -4.91 -16.99
C LYS A 97 8.85 -4.21 -16.03
N VAL A 98 8.86 -2.89 -16.05
CA VAL A 98 8.10 -2.06 -15.10
C VAL A 98 6.60 -2.36 -15.17
N GLU A 99 6.05 -2.53 -16.37
CA GLU A 99 4.63 -2.84 -16.57
C GLU A 99 4.26 -4.21 -15.99
N GLU A 100 5.10 -5.23 -16.21
CA GLU A 100 4.91 -6.57 -15.64
C GLU A 100 4.96 -6.52 -14.11
N ALA A 101 5.94 -5.80 -13.54
CA ALA A 101 6.08 -5.62 -12.10
C ALA A 101 4.88 -4.88 -11.48
N CYS A 102 4.41 -3.83 -12.13
CA CYS A 102 3.24 -3.07 -11.68
C CYS A 102 1.97 -3.93 -11.69
N THR A 103 1.76 -4.67 -12.77
CA THR A 103 0.62 -5.60 -12.88
C THR A 103 0.63 -6.64 -11.76
N LYS A 104 1.81 -7.20 -11.46
CA LYS A 104 1.93 -8.16 -10.35
C LYS A 104 1.59 -7.52 -9.00
N SER A 105 2.12 -6.34 -8.71
CA SER A 105 1.80 -5.64 -7.45
C SER A 105 0.30 -5.34 -7.32
N ILE A 106 -0.36 -4.91 -8.40
CA ILE A 106 -1.82 -4.68 -8.43
C ILE A 106 -2.57 -5.98 -8.12
N GLN A 107 -2.16 -7.10 -8.70
CA GLN A 107 -2.76 -8.41 -8.43
C GLN A 107 -2.55 -8.85 -6.98
N ASP A 108 -1.34 -8.72 -6.45
CA ASP A 108 -1.01 -9.10 -5.08
C ASP A 108 -1.76 -8.21 -4.07
N LEU A 109 -1.82 -6.90 -4.31
CA LEU A 109 -2.57 -5.94 -3.48
C LEU A 109 -4.10 -6.05 -3.67
N LYS A 110 -4.57 -6.92 -4.57
CA LYS A 110 -6.00 -7.15 -4.86
C LYS A 110 -6.78 -5.86 -5.12
N CYS A 111 -6.18 -4.96 -5.88
CA CYS A 111 -6.77 -3.70 -6.28
C CYS A 111 -6.77 -3.55 -7.80
N ASP A 112 -7.63 -2.69 -8.33
CA ASP A 112 -7.73 -2.46 -9.78
C ASP A 112 -6.67 -1.48 -10.28
N TYR A 113 -6.13 -0.67 -9.38
CA TYR A 113 -5.11 0.34 -9.65
C TYR A 113 -4.34 0.67 -8.37
N VAL A 114 -3.16 1.27 -8.52
CA VAL A 114 -2.43 1.95 -7.45
C VAL A 114 -2.46 3.45 -7.69
N ASP A 115 -2.50 4.24 -6.63
CA ASP A 115 -2.59 5.70 -6.72
C ASP A 115 -1.24 6.31 -7.09
N LEU A 116 -0.15 5.65 -6.71
CA LEU A 116 1.21 6.09 -7.02
C LEU A 116 2.14 4.87 -7.18
N TYR A 117 2.95 4.90 -8.23
CA TYR A 117 3.94 3.86 -8.50
C TYR A 117 5.32 4.45 -8.63
N PHE A 118 6.26 3.97 -7.81
CA PHE A 118 7.62 4.50 -7.73
C PHE A 118 8.66 3.57 -8.37
N ILE A 119 9.78 4.14 -8.76
CA ILE A 119 11.05 3.43 -8.86
C ILE A 119 11.65 3.39 -7.46
N HIS A 120 11.84 2.20 -6.88
CA HIS A 120 12.29 2.06 -5.49
C HIS A 120 13.68 2.66 -5.28
N TRP A 121 14.62 2.29 -6.16
CA TRP A 121 15.96 2.84 -6.22
C TRP A 121 16.34 3.18 -7.66
N PRO A 122 17.15 4.22 -7.90
CA PRO A 122 17.49 4.65 -9.26
C PRO A 122 18.52 3.74 -9.95
N PHE A 123 18.95 2.65 -9.31
CA PHE A 123 19.92 1.73 -9.85
C PHE A 123 19.29 0.36 -10.12
N PRO A 124 19.49 -0.23 -11.29
CA PRO A 124 19.11 -1.61 -11.51
C PRO A 124 19.97 -2.54 -10.64
N ASN A 125 19.33 -3.51 -10.03
CA ASN A 125 19.97 -4.59 -9.30
C ASN A 125 19.31 -5.89 -9.74
N TYR A 126 20.06 -6.75 -10.40
CA TYR A 126 19.55 -7.99 -10.99
C TYR A 126 19.51 -9.16 -9.99
N HIS A 127 19.79 -8.91 -8.76
CA HIS A 127 19.63 -9.89 -7.68
C HIS A 127 18.25 -9.71 -7.04
N ALA A 128 17.62 -10.84 -6.75
CA ALA A 128 16.38 -10.82 -5.97
C ALA A 128 16.63 -10.19 -4.58
N PRO A 129 15.62 -9.55 -4.02
CA PRO A 129 15.71 -8.98 -2.67
C PRO A 129 15.95 -10.05 -1.61
#